data_db827fe2e7bcb89413e02e2ce3e0014b
#
_entry.id   db827fe2e7bcb89413e02e2ce3e0014b
#
_cell.length_a   1.000
_cell.length_b   1.000
_cell.length_c   1.000
_cell.angle_alpha   90.00
_cell.angle_beta   90.00
_cell.angle_gamma   90.00
#
_symmetry.space_group_name_H-M   'P 1'
#
loop_
_entity.id
_entity.type
_entity.pdbx_description
1 polymer ?
#
loop_
_entity_poly.entity_id
_entity_poly.type
_entity_poly.pdbx_seq_one_letter_code
_entity_poly.pdbx_strand_id
1 'polypeptide(L)'
;MKSSKKVLAFALAAAMVVTAVPATNAQAASTAKLSAKKATVYSAGYKTVTVTTPKSWKSVKVTATSNKKSVATVKKTAAKKIKVTGVKPGTAKVTVKVTYKTSTKKSAKTKTKKLTYTMKVAKVGVALSGESVVAIGNTTKLTNTKKNSSRAKITYTSSDDTIAKVDAATGVVTGVKAGKATITAKITVGKDSAETTKDVEVKNHVLSTVAQNKLT
;
A
#
# COMPACT_ATOMS: atom_id res chain seq x y z
N MET A 1 0.88 -25.53 72.49
CA MET A 1 0.11 -25.00 71.29
C MET A 1 1.09 -24.69 70.18
N LYS A 2 1.27 -25.55 69.22
CA LYS A 2 2.10 -25.35 68.03
C LYS A 2 1.26 -25.62 66.79
N SER A 3 0.97 -24.58 66.08
CA SER A 3 0.20 -24.63 64.82
C SER A 3 1.10 -25.06 63.68
N SER A 4 0.83 -26.21 63.11
CA SER A 4 1.55 -26.72 61.93
C SER A 4 0.89 -26.21 60.65
N LYS A 5 1.62 -25.37 59.95
CA LYS A 5 1.25 -24.93 58.58
C LYS A 5 1.52 -26.07 57.58
N LYS A 6 0.46 -26.70 57.05
CA LYS A 6 0.57 -27.65 55.95
C LYS A 6 0.79 -26.88 54.65
N VAL A 7 1.96 -27.05 54.09
CA VAL A 7 2.23 -26.61 52.71
C VAL A 7 1.66 -27.65 51.76
N LEU A 8 0.67 -27.24 50.99
CA LEU A 8 0.05 -28.06 49.96
C LEU A 8 0.84 -27.85 48.65
N ALA A 9 1.68 -28.83 48.32
CA ALA A 9 2.38 -28.84 47.05
C ALA A 9 1.38 -29.25 45.94
N PHE A 10 1.01 -28.30 45.08
CA PHE A 10 0.30 -28.59 43.84
C PHE A 10 1.31 -29.10 42.80
N ALA A 11 1.28 -30.41 42.57
CA ALA A 11 1.95 -31.01 41.41
C ALA A 11 1.11 -30.72 40.17
N LEU A 12 1.54 -29.77 39.36
CA LEU A 12 0.95 -29.49 38.03
C LEU A 12 1.43 -30.56 37.04
N ALA A 13 0.66 -31.63 36.91
CA ALA A 13 0.84 -32.60 35.82
C ALA A 13 0.39 -31.92 34.51
N ALA A 14 1.34 -31.43 33.73
CA ALA A 14 1.09 -30.98 32.37
C ALA A 14 0.78 -32.21 31.50
N ALA A 15 -0.50 -32.55 31.40
CA ALA A 15 -0.96 -33.46 30.34
C ALA A 15 -0.82 -32.75 29.00
N MET A 16 0.24 -33.06 28.24
CA MET A 16 0.32 -32.74 26.82
C MET A 16 -0.79 -33.50 26.10
N VAL A 17 -1.93 -32.84 25.91
CA VAL A 17 -2.91 -33.26 24.94
C VAL A 17 -2.32 -32.93 23.56
N VAL A 18 -1.65 -33.91 22.97
CA VAL A 18 -1.36 -33.90 21.55
C VAL A 18 -2.71 -34.02 20.85
N THR A 19 -3.38 -32.90 20.60
CA THR A 19 -4.48 -32.85 19.66
C THR A 19 -3.86 -33.15 18.30
N ALA A 20 -3.98 -34.41 17.86
CA ALA A 20 -3.78 -34.75 16.48
C ALA A 20 -4.71 -33.84 15.68
N VAL A 21 -4.12 -32.77 15.09
CA VAL A 21 -4.81 -31.97 14.08
C VAL A 21 -5.17 -32.96 12.99
N PRO A 22 -6.48 -33.23 12.76
CA PRO A 22 -6.83 -34.13 11.67
C PRO A 22 -6.21 -33.54 10.43
N ALA A 23 -5.35 -34.29 9.76
CA ALA A 23 -4.86 -33.95 8.43
C ALA A 23 -6.11 -33.63 7.62
N THR A 24 -6.39 -32.34 7.44
CA THR A 24 -7.47 -31.91 6.57
C THR A 24 -7.11 -32.46 5.21
N ASN A 25 -7.74 -33.56 4.85
CA ASN A 25 -7.69 -34.06 3.48
C ASN A 25 -8.06 -32.85 2.63
N ALA A 26 -7.04 -32.24 2.02
CA ALA A 26 -7.23 -31.16 1.09
C ALA A 26 -8.03 -31.73 -0.06
N GLN A 27 -9.35 -31.72 0.08
CA GLN A 27 -10.29 -32.22 -0.90
C GLN A 27 -9.95 -31.54 -2.21
N ALA A 28 -9.47 -32.32 -3.16
CA ALA A 28 -8.99 -31.82 -4.44
C ALA A 28 -10.04 -30.88 -5.01
N ALA A 29 -9.67 -29.61 -5.25
CA ALA A 29 -10.60 -28.57 -5.62
C ALA A 29 -11.50 -29.06 -6.77
N SER A 30 -12.80 -29.18 -6.53
CA SER A 30 -13.78 -29.63 -7.53
C SER A 30 -13.99 -28.62 -8.67
N THR A 31 -13.49 -27.39 -8.51
CA THR A 31 -13.61 -26.31 -9.47
C THR A 31 -12.37 -25.43 -9.48
N ALA A 32 -12.15 -24.68 -10.56
CA ALA A 32 -11.05 -23.72 -10.63
C ALA A 32 -11.28 -22.56 -9.64
N LYS A 33 -10.19 -22.13 -9.00
CA LYS A 33 -10.17 -21.00 -8.05
C LYS A 33 -9.01 -20.06 -8.36
N LEU A 34 -9.17 -18.79 -7.98
CA LEU A 34 -8.09 -17.79 -7.97
C LEU A 34 -7.49 -17.72 -6.56
N SER A 35 -6.17 -17.50 -6.47
CA SER A 35 -5.49 -17.27 -5.17
C SER A 35 -6.02 -16.03 -4.43
N ALA A 36 -6.61 -15.09 -5.16
CA ALA A 36 -7.32 -13.94 -4.62
C ALA A 36 -8.43 -13.51 -5.59
N LYS A 37 -9.53 -12.95 -5.09
CA LYS A 37 -10.64 -12.44 -5.90
C LYS A 37 -10.51 -10.92 -6.16
N LYS A 38 -9.78 -10.21 -5.30
CA LYS A 38 -9.58 -8.75 -5.39
C LYS A 38 -8.24 -8.34 -4.80
N ALA A 39 -7.74 -7.19 -5.23
CA ALA A 39 -6.66 -6.47 -4.54
C ALA A 39 -6.75 -4.97 -4.82
N THR A 40 -6.12 -4.20 -3.93
CA THR A 40 -5.90 -2.77 -4.11
C THR A 40 -4.39 -2.53 -4.25
N VAL A 41 -4.02 -1.72 -5.23
CA VAL A 41 -2.65 -1.27 -5.47
C VAL A 41 -2.67 0.22 -5.84
N TYR A 42 -1.53 0.88 -5.82
CA TYR A 42 -1.35 2.17 -6.48
C TYR A 42 -0.89 1.98 -7.94
N SER A 43 -0.84 3.05 -8.72
CA SER A 43 -0.30 3.04 -10.08
C SER A 43 1.07 2.37 -10.13
N ALA A 44 1.38 1.64 -11.19
CA ALA A 44 2.55 0.76 -11.36
C ALA A 44 2.69 -0.39 -10.35
N GLY A 45 1.80 -0.48 -9.33
CA GLY A 45 1.71 -1.63 -8.44
C GLY A 45 1.11 -2.84 -9.15
N TYR A 46 1.44 -4.06 -8.70
CA TYR A 46 0.92 -5.28 -9.31
C TYR A 46 0.57 -6.35 -8.27
N LYS A 47 -0.23 -7.30 -8.70
CA LYS A 47 -0.46 -8.58 -7.99
C LYS A 47 -0.34 -9.74 -8.96
N THR A 48 0.32 -10.80 -8.50
CA THR A 48 0.32 -12.09 -9.18
C THR A 48 -0.86 -12.91 -8.66
N VAL A 49 -1.66 -13.40 -9.57
CA VAL A 49 -2.83 -14.25 -9.26
C VAL A 49 -2.57 -15.63 -9.85
N THR A 50 -2.64 -16.64 -9.00
CA THR A 50 -2.49 -18.05 -9.38
C THR A 50 -3.88 -18.66 -9.59
N VAL A 51 -4.02 -19.45 -10.65
CA VAL A 51 -5.23 -20.22 -10.97
C VAL A 51 -5.00 -21.66 -10.51
N THR A 52 -5.73 -22.08 -9.49
CA THR A 52 -5.77 -23.48 -9.06
C THR A 52 -6.86 -24.22 -9.82
N THR A 53 -6.57 -25.40 -10.33
CA THR A 53 -7.52 -26.23 -11.10
C THR A 53 -7.55 -27.65 -10.56
N PRO A 54 -8.67 -28.38 -10.67
CA PRO A 54 -8.73 -29.79 -10.31
C PRO A 54 -7.66 -30.63 -11.02
N LYS A 55 -7.12 -31.65 -10.35
CA LYS A 55 -6.17 -32.59 -10.95
C LYS A 55 -6.77 -33.41 -12.09
N SER A 56 -8.10 -33.63 -12.06
CA SER A 56 -8.85 -34.34 -13.10
C SER A 56 -8.93 -33.57 -14.42
N TRP A 57 -8.68 -32.25 -14.43
CA TRP A 57 -8.72 -31.43 -15.65
C TRP A 57 -7.45 -31.63 -16.47
N LYS A 58 -7.66 -31.93 -17.77
CA LYS A 58 -6.59 -32.15 -18.75
C LYS A 58 -6.52 -30.97 -19.73
N SER A 59 -5.38 -30.78 -20.38
CA SER A 59 -5.17 -29.73 -21.38
C SER A 59 -5.60 -28.34 -20.91
N VAL A 60 -5.26 -28.00 -19.68
CA VAL A 60 -5.67 -26.73 -19.06
C VAL A 60 -4.94 -25.55 -19.71
N LYS A 61 -5.70 -24.60 -20.27
CA LYS A 61 -5.18 -23.32 -20.79
C LYS A 61 -5.83 -22.17 -20.04
N VAL A 62 -5.02 -21.21 -19.59
CA VAL A 62 -5.47 -19.98 -18.89
C VAL A 62 -5.20 -18.79 -19.78
N THR A 63 -6.23 -17.98 -19.99
CA THR A 63 -6.13 -16.66 -20.61
C THR A 63 -6.81 -15.63 -19.69
N ALA A 64 -6.43 -14.36 -19.79
CA ALA A 64 -7.02 -13.31 -18.99
C ALA A 64 -7.10 -12.01 -19.76
N THR A 65 -8.19 -11.27 -19.55
CA THR A 65 -8.43 -9.97 -20.18
C THR A 65 -8.95 -8.99 -19.16
N SER A 66 -8.51 -7.73 -19.25
CA SER A 66 -9.03 -6.62 -18.44
C SER A 66 -10.11 -5.89 -19.22
N ASN A 67 -11.23 -5.57 -18.57
CA ASN A 67 -12.30 -4.76 -19.16
C ASN A 67 -11.93 -3.26 -19.29
N LYS A 68 -10.92 -2.80 -18.48
CA LYS A 68 -10.44 -1.41 -18.51
C LYS A 68 -8.91 -1.40 -18.47
N LYS A 69 -8.28 -1.51 -19.64
CA LYS A 69 -6.80 -1.53 -19.79
C LYS A 69 -6.14 -0.22 -19.32
N SER A 70 -6.85 0.90 -19.39
CA SER A 70 -6.40 2.20 -18.85
C SER A 70 -6.28 2.21 -17.33
N VAL A 71 -7.04 1.35 -16.63
CA VAL A 71 -7.00 1.21 -15.16
C VAL A 71 -6.07 0.09 -14.74
N ALA A 72 -6.18 -1.08 -15.37
CA ALA A 72 -5.31 -2.21 -15.07
C ALA A 72 -5.05 -3.07 -16.31
N THR A 73 -3.80 -3.45 -16.50
CA THR A 73 -3.36 -4.40 -17.53
C THR A 73 -3.14 -5.78 -16.94
N VAL A 74 -3.21 -6.81 -17.77
CA VAL A 74 -2.94 -8.20 -17.37
C VAL A 74 -1.97 -8.86 -18.34
N LYS A 75 -0.99 -9.57 -17.80
CA LYS A 75 -0.02 -10.39 -18.57
C LYS A 75 0.05 -11.77 -17.96
N LYS A 76 0.03 -12.80 -18.81
CA LYS A 76 0.33 -14.18 -18.38
C LYS A 76 1.83 -14.31 -18.13
N THR A 77 2.20 -14.82 -16.95
CA THR A 77 3.61 -14.99 -16.54
C THR A 77 4.03 -16.46 -16.44
N ALA A 78 3.06 -17.37 -16.29
CA ALA A 78 3.27 -18.82 -16.33
C ALA A 78 1.97 -19.53 -16.72
N ALA A 79 1.99 -20.85 -16.89
CA ALA A 79 0.84 -21.66 -17.33
C ALA A 79 -0.45 -21.34 -16.55
N LYS A 80 -0.35 -21.16 -15.23
CA LYS A 80 -1.47 -20.88 -14.32
C LYS A 80 -1.27 -19.60 -13.50
N LYS A 81 -0.39 -18.68 -13.91
CA LYS A 81 -0.11 -17.41 -13.23
C LYS A 81 -0.32 -16.24 -14.16
N ILE A 82 -1.01 -15.21 -13.66
CA ILE A 82 -1.19 -13.93 -14.33
C ILE A 82 -0.70 -12.81 -13.43
N LYS A 83 -0.07 -11.81 -14.02
CA LYS A 83 0.32 -10.56 -13.37
C LYS A 83 -0.67 -9.48 -13.77
N VAL A 84 -1.35 -8.88 -12.79
CA VAL A 84 -2.27 -7.75 -13.00
C VAL A 84 -1.58 -6.51 -12.47
N THR A 85 -1.39 -5.51 -13.33
CA THR A 85 -0.67 -4.26 -13.02
C THR A 85 -1.63 -3.08 -13.09
N GLY A 86 -1.67 -2.27 -12.02
CA GLY A 86 -2.42 -1.02 -11.98
C GLY A 86 -1.75 0.06 -12.84
N VAL A 87 -2.56 0.81 -13.59
CA VAL A 87 -2.09 1.87 -14.52
C VAL A 87 -2.53 3.25 -14.04
N LYS A 88 -3.85 3.48 -13.92
CA LYS A 88 -4.44 4.73 -13.42
C LYS A 88 -5.47 4.43 -12.34
N PRO A 89 -5.79 5.37 -11.45
CA PRO A 89 -6.83 5.20 -10.43
C PRO A 89 -8.15 4.74 -11.02
N GLY A 90 -8.83 3.85 -10.28
CA GLY A 90 -10.10 3.28 -10.68
C GLY A 90 -10.22 1.80 -10.35
N THR A 91 -11.27 1.17 -10.88
CA THR A 91 -11.53 -0.26 -10.69
C THR A 91 -11.64 -0.94 -12.04
N ALA A 92 -10.91 -2.05 -12.22
CA ALA A 92 -10.97 -2.92 -13.38
C ALA A 92 -11.35 -4.35 -12.98
N LYS A 93 -12.19 -4.99 -13.79
CA LYS A 93 -12.50 -6.42 -13.70
C LYS A 93 -11.64 -7.17 -14.70
N VAL A 94 -10.90 -8.17 -14.23
CA VAL A 94 -10.11 -9.08 -15.06
C VAL A 94 -10.87 -10.39 -15.17
N THR A 95 -11.29 -10.73 -16.38
CA THR A 95 -11.90 -12.03 -16.68
C THR A 95 -10.80 -13.04 -16.97
N VAL A 96 -10.73 -14.08 -16.13
CA VAL A 96 -9.80 -15.20 -16.30
C VAL A 96 -10.59 -16.37 -16.89
N LYS A 97 -10.30 -16.72 -18.15
CA LYS A 97 -10.91 -17.85 -18.86
C LYS A 97 -10.00 -19.06 -18.73
N VAL A 98 -10.52 -20.13 -18.16
CA VAL A 98 -9.86 -21.44 -18.03
C VAL A 98 -10.53 -22.41 -18.96
N THR A 99 -9.84 -22.88 -20.00
CA THR A 99 -10.33 -23.95 -20.87
C THR A 99 -9.65 -25.25 -20.48
N TYR A 100 -10.40 -26.35 -20.53
CA TYR A 100 -9.92 -27.67 -20.10
C TYR A 100 -10.72 -28.81 -20.74
N LYS A 101 -10.18 -30.01 -20.69
CA LYS A 101 -10.87 -31.25 -21.01
C LYS A 101 -11.00 -32.11 -19.74
N THR A 102 -12.02 -32.95 -19.66
CA THR A 102 -12.21 -33.89 -18.54
C THR A 102 -11.65 -35.26 -18.82
N SER A 103 -11.15 -35.51 -20.05
CA SER A 103 -10.51 -36.75 -20.51
C SER A 103 -9.38 -36.42 -21.47
N THR A 104 -8.44 -37.32 -21.63
CA THR A 104 -7.36 -37.23 -22.62
C THR A 104 -7.78 -37.71 -24.02
N LYS A 105 -8.96 -38.32 -24.15
CA LYS A 105 -9.47 -38.81 -25.45
C LYS A 105 -9.54 -37.65 -26.46
N LYS A 106 -9.15 -37.89 -27.71
CA LYS A 106 -9.12 -36.90 -28.80
C LYS A 106 -10.51 -36.28 -29.03
N SER A 107 -11.59 -37.09 -28.90
CA SER A 107 -13.00 -36.69 -28.98
C SER A 107 -13.52 -35.87 -27.78
N ALA A 108 -12.75 -35.75 -26.69
CA ALA A 108 -13.22 -35.02 -25.49
C ALA A 108 -13.45 -33.53 -25.79
N LYS A 109 -14.67 -33.05 -25.56
CA LYS A 109 -15.05 -31.64 -25.75
C LYS A 109 -14.30 -30.72 -24.79
N THR A 110 -13.89 -29.57 -25.29
CA THR A 110 -13.28 -28.51 -24.47
C THR A 110 -14.35 -27.78 -23.68
N LYS A 111 -14.19 -27.73 -22.37
CA LYS A 111 -15.04 -26.97 -21.43
C LYS A 111 -14.38 -25.64 -21.06
N THR A 112 -15.17 -24.66 -20.64
CA THR A 112 -14.70 -23.34 -20.23
C THR A 112 -15.25 -22.97 -18.86
N LYS A 113 -14.36 -22.48 -17.99
CA LYS A 113 -14.74 -21.82 -16.73
C LYS A 113 -14.24 -20.38 -16.77
N LYS A 114 -15.13 -19.43 -16.48
CA LYS A 114 -14.78 -18.01 -16.30
C LYS A 114 -14.68 -17.70 -14.82
N LEU A 115 -13.64 -16.96 -14.43
CA LEU A 115 -13.41 -16.46 -13.08
C LEU A 115 -13.17 -14.96 -13.18
N THR A 116 -13.56 -14.21 -12.15
CA THR A 116 -13.39 -12.76 -12.11
C THR A 116 -12.43 -12.37 -11.00
N TYR A 117 -11.48 -11.51 -11.33
CA TYR A 117 -10.59 -10.84 -10.39
C TYR A 117 -10.79 -9.34 -10.49
N THR A 118 -10.93 -8.66 -9.35
CA THR A 118 -11.13 -7.20 -9.29
C THR A 118 -9.85 -6.51 -8.83
N MET A 119 -9.31 -5.62 -9.65
CA MET A 119 -8.21 -4.75 -9.30
C MET A 119 -8.74 -3.34 -9.03
N LYS A 120 -8.53 -2.84 -7.81
CA LYS A 120 -8.70 -1.43 -7.48
C LYS A 120 -7.34 -0.75 -7.52
N VAL A 121 -7.21 0.31 -8.30
CA VAL A 121 -6.04 1.18 -8.30
C VAL A 121 -6.42 2.41 -7.48
N ALA A 122 -5.78 2.57 -6.33
CA ALA A 122 -6.01 3.69 -5.44
C ALA A 122 -5.37 4.97 -6.00
N LYS A 123 -6.04 6.10 -5.80
CA LYS A 123 -5.52 7.43 -6.10
C LYS A 123 -4.43 7.78 -5.07
N VAL A 124 -3.35 8.41 -5.51
CA VAL A 124 -2.37 9.01 -4.60
C VAL A 124 -2.97 10.25 -3.93
N GLY A 125 -2.50 10.56 -2.74
CA GLY A 125 -2.92 11.73 -1.99
C GLY A 125 -1.72 12.41 -1.34
N VAL A 126 -1.79 13.71 -1.19
CA VAL A 126 -0.82 14.53 -0.47
C VAL A 126 -1.55 15.51 0.44
N ALA A 127 -1.04 15.68 1.65
CA ALA A 127 -1.50 16.71 2.59
C ALA A 127 -0.31 17.04 3.48
N LEU A 128 -0.02 18.32 3.63
CA LEU A 128 1.15 18.80 4.37
C LEU A 128 0.80 19.08 5.82
N SER A 129 1.70 18.68 6.72
CA SER A 129 1.77 19.05 8.13
C SER A 129 3.14 19.65 8.41
N GLY A 130 3.24 20.47 9.44
CA GLY A 130 4.42 21.21 9.86
C GLY A 130 4.06 22.65 10.20
N GLU A 131 4.97 23.39 10.81
CA GLU A 131 4.77 24.80 11.18
C GLU A 131 4.59 25.66 9.94
N SER A 132 3.67 26.64 10.04
CA SER A 132 3.41 27.62 8.98
C SER A 132 4.07 28.97 9.23
N VAL A 133 4.78 29.10 10.34
CA VAL A 133 5.55 30.31 10.70
C VAL A 133 6.98 29.88 10.99
N VAL A 134 7.95 30.58 10.43
CA VAL A 134 9.38 30.34 10.65
C VAL A 134 10.10 31.70 10.77
N ALA A 135 11.08 31.80 11.69
CA ALA A 135 11.89 33.00 11.78
C ALA A 135 12.98 32.99 10.70
N ILE A 136 13.46 34.18 10.31
CA ILE A 136 14.62 34.31 9.41
C ILE A 136 15.79 33.51 9.98
N GLY A 137 16.46 32.71 9.13
CA GLY A 137 17.58 31.83 9.49
C GLY A 137 17.17 30.50 10.13
N ASN A 138 15.92 30.34 10.59
CA ASN A 138 15.42 29.10 11.16
C ASN A 138 14.80 28.19 10.09
N THR A 139 14.54 26.95 10.48
CA THR A 139 13.93 25.95 9.59
C THR A 139 12.67 25.35 10.20
N THR A 140 11.74 24.95 9.34
CA THR A 140 10.62 24.07 9.65
C THR A 140 10.57 22.92 8.66
N LYS A 141 9.99 21.78 9.02
CA LYS A 141 9.86 20.64 8.13
C LYS A 141 8.42 20.37 7.78
N LEU A 142 8.10 20.43 6.49
CA LEU A 142 6.81 20.03 5.97
C LEU A 142 6.83 18.53 5.60
N THR A 143 5.86 17.79 6.11
CA THR A 143 5.76 16.35 5.89
C THR A 143 4.42 15.97 5.28
N ASN A 144 4.41 14.96 4.41
CA ASN A 144 3.16 14.42 3.88
C ASN A 144 2.52 13.45 4.87
N THR A 145 1.28 13.73 5.27
CA THR A 145 0.50 12.91 6.22
C THR A 145 -0.32 11.81 5.54
N LYS A 146 -0.48 11.80 4.21
CA LYS A 146 -1.25 10.79 3.50
C LYS A 146 -0.43 9.53 3.24
N LYS A 147 -1.02 8.37 3.58
CA LYS A 147 -0.42 7.07 3.25
C LYS A 147 -0.48 6.81 1.75
N ASN A 148 0.64 6.44 1.16
CA ASN A 148 0.80 6.14 -0.26
C ASN A 148 1.60 4.86 -0.47
N SER A 149 1.92 4.57 -1.74
CA SER A 149 2.84 3.49 -2.11
C SER A 149 4.25 3.77 -1.60
N SER A 150 5.00 2.74 -1.24
CA SER A 150 6.45 2.84 -0.97
C SER A 150 7.27 3.32 -2.19
N ARG A 151 6.67 3.30 -3.38
CA ARG A 151 7.27 3.85 -4.62
C ARG A 151 6.88 5.30 -4.88
N ALA A 152 6.18 5.94 -3.94
CA ALA A 152 5.82 7.34 -4.06
C ALA A 152 7.09 8.20 -4.02
N LYS A 153 7.19 9.13 -4.98
CA LYS A 153 8.19 10.19 -4.98
C LYS A 153 7.47 11.50 -4.68
N ILE A 154 7.95 12.22 -3.68
CA ILE A 154 7.46 13.55 -3.36
C ILE A 154 8.55 14.58 -3.68
N THR A 155 8.14 15.73 -4.17
CA THR A 155 9.02 16.89 -4.42
C THR A 155 8.34 18.15 -3.90
N TYR A 156 9.14 19.10 -3.43
CA TYR A 156 8.68 20.37 -2.88
C TYR A 156 9.25 21.52 -3.69
N THR A 157 8.46 22.58 -3.86
CA THR A 157 8.87 23.83 -4.49
C THR A 157 8.30 25.01 -3.73
N SER A 158 9.03 26.15 -3.68
CA SER A 158 8.55 27.41 -3.14
C SER A 158 8.06 28.30 -4.26
N SER A 159 7.06 29.14 -3.96
CA SER A 159 6.64 30.22 -4.86
C SER A 159 7.65 31.36 -4.91
N ASP A 160 8.46 31.52 -3.85
CA ASP A 160 9.50 32.57 -3.74
C ASP A 160 10.61 32.09 -2.80
N ASP A 161 11.73 31.67 -3.41
CA ASP A 161 12.92 31.21 -2.69
C ASP A 161 13.68 32.36 -1.99
N THR A 162 13.39 33.63 -2.33
CA THR A 162 13.96 34.80 -1.64
C THR A 162 13.28 35.08 -0.30
N ILE A 163 12.05 34.56 -0.08
CA ILE A 163 11.33 34.63 1.17
C ILE A 163 11.50 33.33 1.98
N ALA A 164 11.17 32.20 1.37
CA ALA A 164 11.28 30.89 2.00
C ALA A 164 11.83 29.87 1.02
N LYS A 165 13.02 29.36 1.27
CA LYS A 165 13.66 28.33 0.46
C LYS A 165 13.27 26.95 0.96
N VAL A 166 12.88 26.03 0.06
CA VAL A 166 12.54 24.64 0.42
C VAL A 166 13.52 23.66 -0.20
N ASP A 167 13.96 22.67 0.59
CA ASP A 167 14.67 21.51 0.06
C ASP A 167 13.69 20.59 -0.67
N ALA A 168 13.91 20.40 -1.96
CA ALA A 168 12.97 19.71 -2.85
C ALA A 168 12.75 18.23 -2.51
N ALA A 169 13.67 17.58 -1.80
CA ALA A 169 13.60 16.16 -1.46
C ALA A 169 13.06 15.93 -0.04
N THR A 170 13.44 16.77 0.90
CA THR A 170 13.18 16.57 2.34
C THR A 170 12.00 17.38 2.86
N GLY A 171 11.60 18.47 2.16
CA GLY A 171 10.55 19.37 2.60
C GLY A 171 10.96 20.28 3.76
N VAL A 172 12.27 20.44 4.02
CA VAL A 172 12.80 21.41 4.98
C VAL A 172 12.71 22.79 4.38
N VAL A 173 12.01 23.69 5.05
CA VAL A 173 11.82 25.08 4.65
C VAL A 173 12.69 25.96 5.54
N THR A 174 13.49 26.84 4.91
CA THR A 174 14.35 27.82 5.59
C THR A 174 13.77 29.22 5.35
N GLY A 175 13.56 29.98 6.41
CA GLY A 175 13.18 31.40 6.33
C GLY A 175 14.37 32.24 5.88
N VAL A 176 14.19 32.99 4.77
CA VAL A 176 15.25 33.83 4.19
C VAL A 176 14.99 35.31 4.45
N LYS A 177 13.77 35.77 4.18
CA LYS A 177 13.35 37.17 4.33
C LYS A 177 11.92 37.22 4.85
N ALA A 178 11.58 38.23 5.66
CA ALA A 178 10.24 38.40 6.14
C ALA A 178 9.23 38.54 4.98
N GLY A 179 8.13 37.80 5.05
CA GLY A 179 7.12 37.73 4.01
C GLY A 179 6.34 36.41 4.02
N LYS A 180 5.59 36.17 2.97
CA LYS A 180 4.83 34.91 2.79
C LYS A 180 5.25 34.22 1.50
N ALA A 181 5.45 32.93 1.56
CA ALA A 181 5.67 32.08 0.40
C ALA A 181 4.77 30.85 0.48
N THR A 182 4.31 30.35 -0.67
CA THR A 182 3.51 29.15 -0.77
C THR A 182 4.41 27.97 -1.16
N ILE A 183 4.45 26.95 -0.32
CA ILE A 183 5.19 25.72 -0.59
C ILE A 183 4.24 24.71 -1.24
N THR A 184 4.57 24.27 -2.43
CA THR A 184 3.84 23.24 -3.18
C THR A 184 4.54 21.90 -3.00
N ALA A 185 3.77 20.88 -2.60
CA ALA A 185 4.24 19.48 -2.59
C ALA A 185 3.53 18.69 -3.68
N LYS A 186 4.31 18.04 -4.53
CA LYS A 186 3.84 17.15 -5.59
C LYS A 186 4.27 15.72 -5.30
N ILE A 187 3.31 14.80 -5.25
CA ILE A 187 3.56 13.36 -5.12
C ILE A 187 3.25 12.65 -6.43
N THR A 188 4.11 11.69 -6.81
CA THR A 188 3.93 10.87 -8.01
C THR A 188 4.09 9.40 -7.71
N VAL A 189 3.24 8.55 -8.32
CA VAL A 189 3.33 7.08 -8.27
C VAL A 189 2.96 6.53 -9.64
N GLY A 190 3.92 6.09 -10.41
CA GLY A 190 3.70 5.63 -11.79
C GLY A 190 3.10 6.73 -12.67
N LYS A 191 1.86 6.55 -13.12
CA LYS A 191 1.13 7.54 -13.96
C LYS A 191 0.09 8.35 -13.17
N ASP A 192 0.11 8.30 -11.85
CA ASP A 192 -0.79 9.05 -10.98
C ASP A 192 0.00 10.10 -10.19
N SER A 193 -0.59 11.28 -9.99
CA SER A 193 0.01 12.36 -9.22
C SER A 193 -1.06 13.14 -8.46
N ALA A 194 -0.63 13.81 -7.39
CA ALA A 194 -1.42 14.77 -6.64
C ALA A 194 -0.52 15.89 -6.15
N GLU A 195 -1.10 17.07 -5.98
CA GLU A 195 -0.42 18.25 -5.48
C GLU A 195 -1.24 18.86 -4.32
N THR A 196 -0.56 19.55 -3.43
CA THR A 196 -1.14 20.38 -2.37
C THR A 196 -0.19 21.51 -2.06
N THR A 197 -0.73 22.59 -1.52
CA THR A 197 0.03 23.76 -1.12
C THR A 197 -0.10 24.00 0.37
N LYS A 198 0.87 24.73 0.94
CA LYS A 198 0.84 25.25 2.30
C LYS A 198 1.57 26.58 2.33
N ASP A 199 0.91 27.60 2.85
CA ASP A 199 1.54 28.90 3.05
C ASP A 199 2.46 28.87 4.26
N VAL A 200 3.63 29.47 4.11
CA VAL A 200 4.64 29.67 5.16
C VAL A 200 4.90 31.17 5.28
N GLU A 201 4.73 31.69 6.48
CA GLU A 201 5.05 33.06 6.83
C GLU A 201 6.44 33.10 7.47
N VAL A 202 7.32 33.91 6.92
CA VAL A 202 8.63 34.18 7.49
C VAL A 202 8.58 35.48 8.27
N LYS A 203 8.95 35.42 9.54
CA LYS A 203 8.97 36.59 10.45
C LYS A 203 10.40 36.94 10.84
N ASN A 204 10.61 38.21 11.18
CA ASN A 204 11.85 38.63 11.82
C ASN A 204 12.06 37.82 13.11
N HIS A 205 13.30 37.54 13.46
CA HIS A 205 13.62 36.94 14.72
C HIS A 205 13.29 37.92 15.83
N VAL A 206 12.18 37.69 16.57
CA VAL A 206 11.91 38.44 17.80
C VAL A 206 12.83 37.85 18.86
N LEU A 207 13.89 38.58 19.19
CA LEU A 207 14.64 38.28 20.41
C LEU A 207 13.63 38.37 21.56
N SER A 208 13.36 37.26 22.24
CA SER A 208 12.59 37.27 23.48
C SER A 208 13.38 38.06 24.52
N THR A 209 13.00 39.31 24.74
CA THR A 209 13.49 40.15 25.83
C THR A 209 12.87 39.67 27.15
N VAL A 210 13.18 38.45 27.55
CA VAL A 210 12.85 37.92 28.88
C VAL A 210 14.15 37.56 29.59
N ALA A 211 14.99 38.55 29.86
CA ALA A 211 16.05 38.41 30.83
C ALA A 211 16.74 39.74 31.14
N GLN A 212 16.05 40.86 31.28
CA GLN A 212 16.68 42.11 31.77
C GLN A 212 15.96 42.79 32.92
N ASN A 213 15.07 42.14 33.64
CA ASN A 213 14.52 42.67 34.86
C ASN A 213 14.83 41.80 36.09
N LYS A 214 16.12 41.58 36.36
CA LYS A 214 16.53 41.04 37.66
C LYS A 214 17.94 41.50 38.02
N LEU A 215 18.11 42.84 38.10
CA LEU A 215 19.26 43.49 38.80
C LEU A 215 18.79 44.88 39.26
N THR A 216 18.07 44.91 40.38
CA THR A 216 18.00 45.98 41.37
C THR A 216 17.77 45.35 42.70
#